data_9c7ac099398ee031e8ba2f52f056c7b6
#
_entry.id   9c7ac099398ee031e8ba2f52f056c7b6
#
_cell.length_a   1.000
_cell.length_b   1.000
_cell.length_c   1.000
_cell.angle_alpha   90.00
_cell.angle_beta   90.00
_cell.angle_gamma   90.00
#
_symmetry.space_group_name_H-M   'P 1'
#
loop_
_entity.id
_entity.type
_entity.pdbx_description
1 polymer ?
#
loop_
_entity_poly.entity_id
_entity_poly.type
_entity_poly.pdbx_seq_one_letter_code
_entity_poly.pdbx_strand_id
1 'polypeptide(L)'
;MTINISNTVACVTALFVALAILPSCKKQSQDNTVSVLYAGSLATAMENGLGAAFSKATGNAYKGEAQGSLGGARMIHDHLRSPDIFISADPTVNETVLMGDKNGNLVSWYATMASSQLVLAYNPKSPFADKFQAAAANKIPWYEVLQIPGVRFGRGDPMTDPKGYRTLFLFDLAGKHYRKPEIPRMLGDPVNPAQVFPEIVLLARVETGQFDAGIFYRHEVVAHHLPYVTFPPEINLGYPQFANLYAEASYKLPSGEQVKGAPIIFTITIPGTVSHPAAAEAFARFMLSSTKLLEEFGFGAIEHQVVGDREKVPAALRDLSSGTSSR
;
A
#
# COMPACT_ATOMS: atom_id res chain seq x y z
N MET A 1 88.17 57.01 -6.56
CA MET A 1 86.98 57.45 -7.26
C MET A 1 85.84 57.02 -6.46
N THR A 2 85.28 57.88 -5.69
CA THR A 2 84.35 57.65 -4.57
C THR A 2 82.89 57.77 -5.04
N ILE A 3 82.11 56.76 -4.75
CA ILE A 3 80.63 56.84 -4.96
C ILE A 3 79.94 56.72 -3.61
N ASN A 4 79.23 57.74 -3.29
CA ASN A 4 78.44 57.93 -2.09
C ASN A 4 77.12 57.16 -2.19
N ILE A 5 76.71 56.40 -1.16
CA ILE A 5 75.44 55.71 -1.07
C ILE A 5 74.60 56.45 0.00
N SER A 6 73.58 57.07 -0.44
CA SER A 6 72.51 57.72 0.38
C SER A 6 71.51 56.70 0.93
N ASN A 7 71.34 56.70 2.24
CA ASN A 7 70.32 55.89 2.95
C ASN A 7 68.91 56.50 2.76
N THR A 8 68.01 55.72 2.22
CA THR A 8 66.56 56.03 2.28
C THR A 8 65.85 54.99 3.14
N VAL A 9 65.43 55.41 4.30
CA VAL A 9 64.59 54.59 5.22
C VAL A 9 63.16 54.59 4.69
N ALA A 10 62.66 53.42 4.26
CA ALA A 10 61.25 53.22 3.90
C ALA A 10 60.48 52.64 5.10
N CYS A 11 59.56 53.43 5.62
CA CYS A 11 58.57 52.99 6.59
C CYS A 11 57.58 51.99 5.93
N VAL A 12 57.63 50.72 6.33
CA VAL A 12 56.65 49.72 5.94
C VAL A 12 55.52 49.73 6.98
N THR A 13 54.37 50.28 6.61
CA THR A 13 53.13 50.25 7.38
C THR A 13 52.49 48.89 7.15
N ALA A 14 52.52 48.00 8.14
CA ALA A 14 51.82 46.72 8.12
C ALA A 14 50.33 46.91 8.32
N LEU A 15 49.54 46.71 7.24
CA LEU A 15 48.09 46.72 7.27
C LEU A 15 47.64 45.29 7.70
N PHE A 16 47.22 45.14 8.97
CA PHE A 16 46.53 43.93 9.45
C PHE A 16 45.11 43.86 8.88
N VAL A 17 44.91 43.07 7.83
CA VAL A 17 43.57 42.70 7.37
C VAL A 17 43.07 41.62 8.32
N ALA A 18 42.18 41.99 9.26
CA ALA A 18 41.43 41.04 10.07
C ALA A 18 40.38 40.34 9.18
N LEU A 19 40.72 39.15 8.70
CA LEU A 19 39.81 38.27 7.98
C LEU A 19 38.77 37.76 8.99
N ALA A 20 37.58 38.38 9.06
CA ALA A 20 36.44 37.92 9.85
C ALA A 20 36.00 36.57 9.27
N ILE A 21 36.38 35.45 9.89
CA ILE A 21 35.83 34.12 9.63
C ILE A 21 34.44 34.13 10.19
N LEU A 22 33.44 34.45 9.35
CA LEU A 22 32.04 34.20 9.64
C LEU A 22 31.86 32.66 9.68
N PRO A 23 31.39 32.08 10.78
CA PRO A 23 30.99 30.67 10.76
C PRO A 23 29.85 30.54 9.75
N SER A 24 30.16 30.00 8.58
CA SER A 24 29.16 29.53 7.63
C SER A 24 28.44 28.38 8.34
N CYS A 25 27.31 28.66 9.01
CA CYS A 25 26.34 27.65 9.36
C CYS A 25 25.87 27.02 8.03
N LYS A 26 26.60 26.01 7.54
CA LYS A 26 26.02 25.04 6.63
C LYS A 26 24.85 24.47 7.39
N LYS A 27 23.64 24.99 7.13
CA LYS A 27 22.40 24.29 7.39
C LYS A 27 22.56 22.96 6.65
N GLN A 28 22.93 21.91 7.40
CA GLN A 28 22.95 20.55 6.90
C GLN A 28 21.53 20.38 6.37
N SER A 29 21.35 20.32 5.07
CA SER A 29 20.04 20.01 4.49
C SER A 29 19.72 18.63 5.04
N GLN A 30 18.91 18.58 6.09
CA GLN A 30 18.28 17.33 6.47
C GLN A 30 17.66 16.81 5.18
N ASP A 31 18.03 15.62 4.79
CA ASP A 31 17.34 14.93 3.70
C ASP A 31 15.92 14.67 4.19
N ASN A 32 14.99 15.53 3.78
CA ASN A 32 13.59 15.48 4.19
C ASN A 32 12.78 14.56 3.27
N THR A 33 13.44 13.63 2.58
CA THR A 33 12.77 12.66 1.72
C THR A 33 12.23 11.51 2.58
N VAL A 34 10.96 11.17 2.43
CA VAL A 34 10.40 9.93 2.95
C VAL A 34 10.33 8.88 1.86
N SER A 35 10.90 7.70 2.11
CA SER A 35 10.77 6.53 1.24
C SER A 35 9.61 5.65 1.72
N VAL A 36 8.65 5.38 0.82
CA VAL A 36 7.42 4.66 1.14
C VAL A 36 7.30 3.43 0.27
N LEU A 37 7.36 2.24 0.87
CA LEU A 37 7.01 0.98 0.21
C LEU A 37 5.54 0.67 0.52
N TYR A 38 4.72 0.51 -0.49
CA TYR A 38 3.27 0.37 -0.29
C TYR A 38 2.65 -0.69 -1.19
N ALA A 39 1.49 -1.21 -0.75
CA ALA A 39 0.69 -2.15 -1.51
C ALA A 39 0.36 -1.61 -2.90
N GLY A 40 0.57 -2.41 -3.95
CA GLY A 40 0.42 -2.02 -5.35
C GLY A 40 -0.94 -1.40 -5.69
N SER A 41 -1.99 -1.83 -5.00
CA SER A 41 -3.35 -1.27 -5.13
C SER A 41 -3.47 0.22 -4.75
N LEU A 42 -2.51 0.78 -3.98
CA LEU A 42 -2.47 2.20 -3.68
C LEU A 42 -1.77 3.03 -4.77
N ALA A 43 -1.16 2.42 -5.79
CA ALA A 43 -0.26 3.13 -6.70
C ALA A 43 -0.88 4.41 -7.27
N THR A 44 -2.10 4.34 -7.80
CA THR A 44 -2.79 5.51 -8.36
C THR A 44 -3.05 6.60 -7.32
N ALA A 45 -3.52 6.23 -6.13
CA ALA A 45 -3.77 7.19 -5.06
C ALA A 45 -2.47 7.85 -4.56
N MET A 46 -1.40 7.07 -4.42
CA MET A 46 -0.10 7.54 -3.95
C MET A 46 0.58 8.47 -4.96
N GLU A 47 0.67 8.03 -6.22
CA GLU A 47 1.43 8.74 -7.24
C GLU A 47 0.67 9.94 -7.83
N ASN A 48 -0.67 9.85 -7.95
CA ASN A 48 -1.48 10.91 -8.55
C ASN A 48 -2.09 11.87 -7.52
N GLY A 49 -1.92 11.66 -6.22
CA GLY A 49 -2.58 12.51 -5.23
C GLY A 49 -1.88 12.58 -3.86
N LEU A 50 -1.86 11.49 -3.11
CA LEU A 50 -1.43 11.48 -1.71
C LEU A 50 0.03 11.92 -1.53
N GLY A 51 0.95 11.45 -2.37
CA GLY A 51 2.37 11.83 -2.32
C GLY A 51 2.58 13.32 -2.56
N ALA A 52 1.94 13.87 -3.60
CA ALA A 52 2.01 15.30 -3.90
C ALA A 52 1.34 16.16 -2.81
N ALA A 53 0.20 15.72 -2.28
CA ALA A 53 -0.50 16.38 -1.19
C ALA A 53 0.33 16.42 0.10
N PHE A 54 0.99 15.30 0.43
CA PHE A 54 1.94 15.23 1.54
C PHE A 54 3.09 16.23 1.37
N SER A 55 3.74 16.23 0.20
CA SER A 55 4.85 17.13 -0.07
C SER A 55 4.43 18.60 0.04
N LYS A 56 3.24 18.93 -0.47
CA LYS A 56 2.67 20.29 -0.37
C LYS A 56 2.36 20.68 1.08
N ALA A 57 1.83 19.77 1.87
CA ALA A 57 1.40 20.03 3.26
C ALA A 57 2.57 20.15 4.23
N THR A 58 3.67 19.42 4.00
CA THR A 58 4.77 19.29 4.97
C THR A 58 6.10 19.88 4.52
N GLY A 59 6.27 20.11 3.22
CA GLY A 59 7.56 20.52 2.63
C GLY A 59 8.57 19.36 2.51
N ASN A 60 8.19 18.12 2.90
CA ASN A 60 9.03 16.94 2.72
C ASN A 60 8.88 16.38 1.31
N ALA A 61 9.96 15.81 0.77
CA ALA A 61 9.92 15.09 -0.49
C ALA A 61 9.34 13.67 -0.28
N TYR A 62 8.56 13.20 -1.24
CA TYR A 62 7.99 11.85 -1.28
C TYR A 62 8.68 11.00 -2.34
N LYS A 63 9.00 9.76 -1.98
CA LYS A 63 9.52 8.73 -2.91
C LYS A 63 8.77 7.43 -2.66
N GLY A 64 7.92 7.04 -3.61
CA GLY A 64 7.10 5.83 -3.54
C GLY A 64 7.68 4.64 -4.29
N GLU A 65 7.41 3.43 -3.80
CA GLU A 65 7.64 2.15 -4.50
C GLU A 65 6.43 1.25 -4.27
N ALA A 66 5.77 0.83 -5.37
CA ALA A 66 4.60 -0.05 -5.33
C ALA A 66 5.04 -1.52 -5.42
N GLN A 67 4.50 -2.37 -4.53
CA GLN A 67 4.72 -3.82 -4.53
C GLN A 67 3.49 -4.56 -3.98
N GLY A 68 3.28 -5.83 -4.35
CA GLY A 68 2.35 -6.68 -3.61
C GLY A 68 2.78 -6.76 -2.13
N SER A 69 1.85 -6.56 -1.18
CA SER A 69 2.20 -6.36 0.23
C SER A 69 3.07 -7.49 0.81
N LEU A 70 2.77 -8.74 0.48
CA LEU A 70 3.55 -9.88 0.96
C LEU A 70 4.96 -9.91 0.34
N GLY A 71 5.07 -9.56 -0.94
CA GLY A 71 6.36 -9.41 -1.64
C GLY A 71 7.18 -8.26 -1.04
N GLY A 72 6.56 -7.10 -0.82
CA GLY A 72 7.20 -5.94 -0.17
C GLY A 72 7.68 -6.23 1.24
N ALA A 73 6.86 -6.91 2.06
CA ALA A 73 7.27 -7.33 3.40
C ALA A 73 8.48 -8.28 3.38
N ARG A 74 8.52 -9.23 2.45
CA ARG A 74 9.68 -10.11 2.27
C ARG A 74 10.93 -9.34 1.85
N MET A 75 10.80 -8.31 0.99
CA MET A 75 11.93 -7.46 0.63
C MET A 75 12.50 -6.70 1.83
N ILE A 76 11.65 -6.28 2.79
CA ILE A 76 12.10 -5.69 4.05
C ILE A 76 12.75 -6.77 4.94
N HIS A 77 12.11 -7.93 5.09
CA HIS A 77 12.61 -9.04 5.89
C HIS A 77 13.99 -9.51 5.44
N ASP A 78 14.20 -9.61 4.13
CA ASP A 78 15.46 -10.07 3.53
C ASP A 78 16.48 -8.92 3.33
N HIS A 79 16.22 -7.75 3.91
CA HIS A 79 17.07 -6.53 3.82
C HIS A 79 17.35 -6.06 2.38
N LEU A 80 16.47 -6.39 1.42
CA LEU A 80 16.55 -5.90 0.04
C LEU A 80 15.99 -4.49 -0.11
N ARG A 81 15.16 -4.06 0.83
CA ARG A 81 14.62 -2.70 0.96
C ARG A 81 14.60 -2.27 2.42
N SER A 82 14.88 -0.99 2.65
CA SER A 82 14.80 -0.33 3.96
C SER A 82 13.97 0.95 3.84
N PRO A 83 12.65 0.83 3.64
CA PRO A 83 11.79 2.00 3.53
C PRO A 83 11.61 2.69 4.89
N ASP A 84 11.29 4.00 4.85
CA ASP A 84 10.91 4.74 6.05
C ASP A 84 9.47 4.43 6.49
N ILE A 85 8.61 4.10 5.52
CA ILE A 85 7.21 3.71 5.74
C ILE A 85 6.92 2.42 4.98
N PHE A 86 6.16 1.53 5.61
CA PHE A 86 5.54 0.39 4.94
C PHE A 86 4.01 0.46 5.07
N ILE A 87 3.31 0.34 3.93
CA ILE A 87 1.84 0.29 3.88
C ILE A 87 1.41 -1.04 3.28
N SER A 88 0.70 -1.84 4.07
CA SER A 88 0.19 -3.14 3.66
C SER A 88 -1.33 -3.10 3.44
N ALA A 89 -1.81 -3.85 2.47
CA ALA A 89 -3.24 -4.08 2.25
C ALA A 89 -3.83 -5.15 3.21
N ASP A 90 -3.02 -5.71 4.11
CA ASP A 90 -3.45 -6.73 5.07
C ASP A 90 -2.64 -6.64 6.36
N PRO A 91 -3.29 -6.55 7.55
CA PRO A 91 -2.63 -6.63 8.85
C PRO A 91 -1.78 -7.90 9.03
N THR A 92 -2.28 -9.04 8.56
CA THR A 92 -1.62 -10.35 8.65
C THR A 92 -0.20 -10.34 8.07
N VAL A 93 0.06 -9.53 7.04
CA VAL A 93 1.39 -9.40 6.45
C VAL A 93 2.40 -8.84 7.46
N ASN A 94 2.01 -7.83 8.25
CA ASN A 94 2.89 -7.32 9.31
C ASN A 94 3.13 -8.40 10.37
N GLU A 95 2.06 -9.05 10.82
CA GLU A 95 2.08 -10.02 11.93
C GLU A 95 2.91 -11.26 11.58
N THR A 96 2.86 -11.72 10.33
CA THR A 96 3.46 -13.01 9.94
C THR A 96 4.86 -12.89 9.35
N VAL A 97 5.21 -11.72 8.80
CA VAL A 97 6.49 -11.54 8.07
C VAL A 97 7.45 -10.59 8.79
N LEU A 98 6.94 -9.58 9.51
CA LEU A 98 7.78 -8.49 10.02
C LEU A 98 7.80 -8.39 11.55
N MET A 99 6.74 -8.81 12.23
CA MET A 99 6.61 -8.72 13.69
C MET A 99 7.06 -10.00 14.38
N GLY A 100 7.48 -9.86 15.63
CA GLY A 100 7.90 -10.96 16.50
C GLY A 100 9.35 -11.39 16.28
N ASP A 101 9.92 -12.06 17.30
CA ASP A 101 11.35 -12.41 17.35
C ASP A 101 11.79 -13.31 16.19
N LYS A 102 10.92 -14.22 15.75
CA LYS A 102 11.18 -15.10 14.59
C LYS A 102 11.40 -14.36 13.28
N ASN A 103 10.89 -13.13 13.20
CA ASN A 103 10.99 -12.25 12.02
C ASN A 103 11.94 -11.06 12.27
N GLY A 104 12.80 -11.14 13.32
CA GLY A 104 13.76 -10.10 13.65
C GLY A 104 13.15 -8.81 14.20
N ASN A 105 11.85 -8.80 14.57
CA ASN A 105 11.15 -7.61 15.09
C ASN A 105 11.32 -6.36 14.22
N LEU A 106 11.35 -6.54 12.90
CA LEU A 106 11.56 -5.44 11.94
C LEU A 106 10.45 -4.38 11.99
N VAL A 107 9.27 -4.78 12.44
CA VAL A 107 8.13 -3.92 12.76
C VAL A 107 7.64 -4.27 14.15
N SER A 108 7.49 -3.29 15.03
CA SER A 108 6.99 -3.49 16.39
C SER A 108 5.53 -3.09 16.58
N TRP A 109 4.98 -2.31 15.66
CA TRP A 109 3.60 -1.83 15.67
C TRP A 109 3.12 -1.51 14.26
N TYR A 110 1.82 -1.47 14.06
CA TYR A 110 1.18 -0.86 12.90
C TYR A 110 -0.11 -0.15 13.33
N ALA A 111 -0.55 0.83 12.53
CA ALA A 111 -1.87 1.44 12.66
C ALA A 111 -2.77 1.03 11.50
N THR A 112 -4.06 0.77 11.77
CA THR A 112 -5.06 0.63 10.71
C THR A 112 -5.33 1.99 10.08
N MET A 113 -5.42 2.05 8.72
CA MET A 113 -5.45 3.30 7.98
C MET A 113 -6.77 3.52 7.23
N ALA A 114 -7.21 2.53 6.48
CA ALA A 114 -8.40 2.60 5.63
C ALA A 114 -8.96 1.19 5.36
N SER A 115 -10.17 1.10 4.84
CA SER A 115 -10.79 -0.15 4.40
C SER A 115 -11.07 -0.15 2.89
N SER A 116 -11.36 -1.33 2.35
CA SER A 116 -11.86 -1.49 0.99
C SER A 116 -12.72 -2.76 0.88
N GLN A 117 -13.20 -3.07 -0.33
CA GLN A 117 -13.93 -4.31 -0.63
C GLN A 117 -13.53 -4.82 -2.02
N LEU A 118 -13.71 -6.12 -2.26
CA LEU A 118 -13.51 -6.70 -3.57
C LEU A 118 -14.66 -6.34 -4.52
N VAL A 119 -14.29 -6.09 -5.78
CA VAL A 119 -15.22 -5.87 -6.90
C VAL A 119 -14.66 -6.56 -8.16
N LEU A 120 -15.53 -6.81 -9.14
CA LEU A 120 -15.15 -7.27 -10.48
C LEU A 120 -15.21 -6.07 -11.44
N ALA A 121 -14.05 -5.48 -11.75
CA ALA A 121 -13.99 -4.45 -12.79
C ALA A 121 -13.97 -5.07 -14.18
N TYR A 122 -14.46 -4.35 -15.17
CA TYR A 122 -14.45 -4.82 -16.56
C TYR A 122 -14.12 -3.69 -17.54
N ASN A 123 -13.56 -4.07 -18.67
CA ASN A 123 -13.30 -3.14 -19.77
C ASN A 123 -14.62 -2.80 -20.46
N PRO A 124 -15.04 -1.51 -20.53
CA PRO A 124 -16.28 -1.12 -21.19
C PRO A 124 -16.25 -1.35 -22.72
N LYS A 125 -15.09 -1.61 -23.31
CA LYS A 125 -14.90 -1.94 -24.73
C LYS A 125 -14.77 -3.44 -24.98
N SER A 126 -14.89 -4.29 -23.95
CA SER A 126 -14.88 -5.76 -24.11
C SER A 126 -16.05 -6.22 -24.98
N PRO A 127 -15.87 -7.25 -25.79
CA PRO A 127 -16.99 -7.91 -26.50
C PRO A 127 -18.07 -8.44 -25.54
N PHE A 128 -17.73 -8.60 -24.26
CA PHE A 128 -18.62 -9.10 -23.22
C PHE A 128 -19.14 -7.99 -22.28
N ALA A 129 -18.89 -6.70 -22.59
CA ALA A 129 -19.26 -5.58 -21.72
C ALA A 129 -20.75 -5.59 -21.32
N ASP A 130 -21.64 -5.89 -22.26
CA ASP A 130 -23.10 -5.99 -21.99
C ASP A 130 -23.41 -7.07 -20.95
N LYS A 131 -22.67 -8.18 -20.91
CA LYS A 131 -22.84 -9.24 -19.93
C LYS A 131 -22.38 -8.79 -18.55
N PHE A 132 -21.23 -8.11 -18.45
CA PHE A 132 -20.78 -7.51 -17.20
C PHE A 132 -21.74 -6.42 -16.71
N GLN A 133 -22.26 -5.59 -17.60
CA GLN A 133 -23.28 -4.59 -17.26
C GLN A 133 -24.56 -5.25 -16.74
N ALA A 134 -25.01 -6.35 -17.36
CA ALA A 134 -26.16 -7.12 -16.87
C ALA A 134 -25.87 -7.73 -15.49
N ALA A 135 -24.66 -8.19 -15.23
CA ALA A 135 -24.25 -8.67 -13.90
C ALA A 135 -24.20 -7.54 -12.87
N ALA A 136 -23.71 -6.35 -13.24
CA ALA A 136 -23.71 -5.17 -12.37
C ALA A 136 -25.14 -4.72 -11.99
N ALA A 137 -26.10 -4.96 -12.90
CA ALA A 137 -27.52 -4.73 -12.66
C ALA A 137 -28.25 -5.92 -11.99
N ASN A 138 -27.52 -6.94 -11.51
CA ASN A 138 -28.03 -8.18 -10.90
C ASN A 138 -29.03 -8.96 -11.80
N LYS A 139 -28.93 -8.83 -13.13
CA LYS A 139 -29.79 -9.55 -14.09
C LYS A 139 -29.26 -10.96 -14.40
N ILE A 140 -27.95 -11.16 -14.30
CA ILE A 140 -27.28 -12.45 -14.46
C ILE A 140 -26.20 -12.60 -13.38
N PRO A 141 -25.86 -13.83 -12.96
CA PRO A 141 -24.81 -14.06 -11.99
C PRO A 141 -23.42 -13.71 -12.56
N TRP A 142 -22.61 -12.93 -11.81
CA TRP A 142 -21.28 -12.53 -12.24
C TRP A 142 -20.33 -13.73 -12.49
N TYR A 143 -20.45 -14.79 -11.71
CA TYR A 143 -19.64 -15.99 -11.85
C TYR A 143 -19.98 -16.79 -13.13
N GLU A 144 -21.19 -16.67 -13.67
CA GLU A 144 -21.53 -17.24 -14.97
C GLU A 144 -20.90 -16.42 -16.11
N VAL A 145 -20.79 -15.11 -15.97
CA VAL A 145 -20.14 -14.26 -16.97
C VAL A 145 -18.65 -14.63 -17.10
N LEU A 146 -17.97 -14.89 -16.00
CA LEU A 146 -16.55 -15.30 -16.01
C LEU A 146 -16.30 -16.67 -16.64
N GLN A 147 -17.36 -17.48 -16.82
CA GLN A 147 -17.30 -18.81 -17.43
C GLN A 147 -17.70 -18.83 -18.90
N ILE A 148 -18.13 -17.69 -19.48
CA ILE A 148 -18.45 -17.60 -20.90
C ILE A 148 -17.19 -17.91 -21.72
N PRO A 149 -17.25 -18.84 -22.69
CA PRO A 149 -16.09 -19.14 -23.55
C PRO A 149 -15.54 -17.88 -24.23
N GLY A 150 -14.23 -17.68 -24.08
CA GLY A 150 -13.54 -16.52 -24.63
C GLY A 150 -13.42 -15.32 -23.68
N VAL A 151 -14.11 -15.29 -22.55
CA VAL A 151 -13.89 -14.28 -21.51
C VAL A 151 -12.51 -14.48 -20.88
N ARG A 152 -11.72 -13.43 -20.87
CA ARG A 152 -10.40 -13.39 -20.24
C ARG A 152 -10.50 -12.53 -18.99
N PHE A 153 -10.28 -13.11 -17.82
CA PHE A 153 -10.22 -12.33 -16.59
C PHE A 153 -8.91 -12.54 -15.87
N GLY A 154 -8.47 -11.51 -15.13
CA GLY A 154 -7.24 -11.52 -14.37
C GLY A 154 -7.48 -11.36 -12.86
N ARG A 155 -6.53 -11.85 -12.06
CA ARG A 155 -6.52 -11.74 -10.59
C ARG A 155 -5.10 -11.72 -10.05
N GLY A 156 -4.93 -11.20 -8.84
CA GLY A 156 -3.63 -11.11 -8.17
C GLY A 156 -3.03 -12.49 -7.88
N ASP A 157 -1.70 -12.51 -7.76
CA ASP A 157 -0.95 -13.71 -7.37
C ASP A 157 -1.07 -13.92 -5.85
N PRO A 158 -1.68 -15.02 -5.37
CA PRO A 158 -1.86 -15.28 -3.95
C PRO A 158 -0.55 -15.52 -3.19
N MET A 159 0.56 -15.74 -3.89
CA MET A 159 1.88 -15.96 -3.28
C MET A 159 2.59 -14.65 -2.92
N THR A 160 2.19 -13.52 -3.53
CA THR A 160 2.88 -12.23 -3.38
C THR A 160 1.97 -11.10 -2.93
N ASP A 161 0.64 -11.30 -3.00
CA ASP A 161 -0.34 -10.23 -2.83
C ASP A 161 -1.60 -10.70 -2.05
N PRO A 162 -2.02 -9.95 -1.00
CA PRO A 162 -3.28 -10.21 -0.29
C PRO A 162 -4.51 -10.24 -1.19
N LYS A 163 -4.61 -9.42 -2.23
CA LYS A 163 -5.72 -9.44 -3.18
C LYS A 163 -5.81 -10.79 -3.90
N GLY A 164 -4.67 -11.42 -4.16
CA GLY A 164 -4.61 -12.75 -4.75
C GLY A 164 -5.30 -13.80 -3.89
N TYR A 165 -4.90 -13.99 -2.63
CA TYR A 165 -5.57 -14.97 -1.76
C TYR A 165 -6.98 -14.54 -1.34
N ARG A 166 -7.26 -13.25 -1.24
CA ARG A 166 -8.63 -12.72 -1.02
C ARG A 166 -9.57 -13.02 -2.17
N THR A 167 -9.07 -13.08 -3.39
CA THR A 167 -9.86 -13.54 -4.54
C THR A 167 -10.23 -15.03 -4.40
N LEU A 168 -9.32 -15.85 -3.86
CA LEU A 168 -9.65 -17.25 -3.54
C LEU A 168 -10.71 -17.34 -2.44
N PHE A 169 -10.64 -16.49 -1.41
CA PHE A 169 -11.68 -16.39 -0.37
C PHE A 169 -13.04 -15.98 -0.96
N LEU A 170 -13.04 -14.97 -1.86
CA LEU A 170 -14.26 -14.58 -2.57
C LEU A 170 -14.92 -15.77 -3.28
N PHE A 171 -14.13 -16.60 -3.99
CA PHE A 171 -14.68 -17.74 -4.72
C PHE A 171 -15.18 -18.84 -3.79
N ASP A 172 -14.48 -19.11 -2.68
CA ASP A 172 -14.92 -20.08 -1.67
C ASP A 172 -16.22 -19.63 -0.99
N LEU A 173 -16.26 -18.38 -0.53
CA LEU A 173 -17.45 -17.78 0.06
C LEU A 173 -18.61 -17.71 -0.93
N ALA A 174 -18.36 -17.40 -2.20
CA ALA A 174 -19.37 -17.40 -3.24
C ALA A 174 -19.95 -18.80 -3.48
N GLY A 175 -19.10 -19.83 -3.48
CA GLY A 175 -19.53 -21.22 -3.57
C GLY A 175 -20.52 -21.60 -2.48
N LYS A 176 -20.28 -21.16 -1.24
CA LYS A 176 -21.19 -21.35 -0.09
C LYS A 176 -22.46 -20.50 -0.20
N HIS A 177 -22.28 -19.18 -0.45
CA HIS A 177 -23.36 -18.20 -0.51
C HIS A 177 -24.42 -18.56 -1.59
N TYR A 178 -23.95 -18.89 -2.78
CA TYR A 178 -24.83 -19.26 -3.90
C TYR A 178 -25.21 -20.74 -3.93
N ARG A 179 -24.70 -21.56 -3.00
CA ARG A 179 -24.83 -23.03 -3.00
C ARG A 179 -24.34 -23.67 -4.31
N LYS A 180 -23.19 -23.17 -4.80
CA LYS A 180 -22.53 -23.54 -6.04
C LYS A 180 -21.06 -23.97 -5.74
N PRO A 181 -20.86 -25.19 -5.19
CA PRO A 181 -19.51 -25.66 -4.79
C PRO A 181 -18.54 -25.79 -5.97
N GLU A 182 -19.04 -25.68 -7.19
CA GLU A 182 -18.21 -25.64 -8.41
C GLU A 182 -17.47 -24.30 -8.60
N ILE A 183 -17.95 -23.18 -8.06
CA ILE A 183 -17.34 -21.85 -8.26
C ILE A 183 -15.86 -21.84 -7.90
N PRO A 184 -15.42 -22.25 -6.68
CA PRO A 184 -14.00 -22.25 -6.34
C PRO A 184 -13.17 -23.21 -7.18
N ARG A 185 -13.75 -24.33 -7.66
CA ARG A 185 -13.04 -25.27 -8.53
C ARG A 185 -12.81 -24.73 -9.94
N MET A 186 -13.75 -23.94 -10.47
CA MET A 186 -13.70 -23.42 -11.83
C MET A 186 -12.90 -22.12 -11.92
N LEU A 187 -12.94 -21.28 -10.88
CA LEU A 187 -12.35 -19.93 -10.90
C LEU A 187 -11.12 -19.81 -9.99
N GLY A 188 -10.92 -20.74 -9.05
CA GLY A 188 -10.00 -20.58 -7.92
C GLY A 188 -8.66 -21.31 -8.03
N ASP A 189 -8.23 -21.81 -9.19
CA ASP A 189 -6.90 -22.42 -9.32
C ASP A 189 -5.81 -21.37 -9.01
N PRO A 190 -5.06 -21.52 -7.87
CA PRO A 190 -4.14 -20.49 -7.38
C PRO A 190 -2.95 -20.23 -8.30
N VAL A 191 -2.65 -21.13 -9.22
CA VAL A 191 -1.47 -21.05 -10.11
C VAL A 191 -1.82 -20.97 -11.59
N ASN A 192 -3.10 -20.73 -11.94
CA ASN A 192 -3.52 -20.64 -13.34
C ASN A 192 -2.80 -19.52 -14.08
N PRO A 193 -1.86 -19.82 -15.01
CA PRO A 193 -1.03 -18.81 -15.67
C PRO A 193 -1.81 -17.90 -16.63
N ALA A 194 -3.03 -18.28 -17.00
CA ALA A 194 -3.90 -17.44 -17.83
C ALA A 194 -4.63 -16.34 -17.03
N GLN A 195 -4.67 -16.46 -15.69
CA GLN A 195 -5.44 -15.58 -14.80
C GLN A 195 -4.60 -14.90 -13.73
N VAL A 196 -3.51 -15.53 -13.28
CA VAL A 196 -2.71 -15.07 -12.14
C VAL A 196 -1.55 -14.21 -12.60
N PHE A 197 -1.52 -12.96 -12.11
CA PHE A 197 -0.51 -11.97 -12.49
C PHE A 197 -0.10 -11.11 -11.29
N PRO A 198 1.11 -10.52 -11.32
CA PRO A 198 1.49 -9.51 -10.34
C PRO A 198 0.47 -8.36 -10.28
N GLU A 199 0.16 -7.89 -9.08
CA GLU A 199 -0.85 -6.87 -8.82
C GLU A 199 -0.67 -5.62 -9.70
N ILE A 200 0.57 -5.13 -9.79
CA ILE A 200 0.92 -3.86 -10.44
C ILE A 200 0.63 -3.79 -11.95
N VAL A 201 0.49 -4.95 -12.63
CA VAL A 201 0.22 -4.98 -14.09
C VAL A 201 -1.25 -5.28 -14.42
N LEU A 202 -2.02 -5.71 -13.43
CA LEU A 202 -3.33 -6.29 -13.67
C LEU A 202 -4.34 -5.26 -14.19
N LEU A 203 -4.34 -4.07 -13.57
CA LEU A 203 -5.28 -2.99 -13.91
C LEU A 203 -5.06 -2.51 -15.35
N ALA A 204 -3.81 -2.24 -15.73
CA ALA A 204 -3.45 -1.83 -17.08
C ALA A 204 -3.87 -2.86 -18.14
N ARG A 205 -3.85 -4.16 -17.81
CA ARG A 205 -4.31 -5.22 -18.74
C ARG A 205 -5.82 -5.18 -18.96
N VAL A 206 -6.61 -4.80 -17.95
CA VAL A 206 -8.04 -4.57 -18.14
C VAL A 206 -8.28 -3.29 -18.94
N GLU A 207 -7.62 -2.19 -18.61
CA GLU A 207 -7.77 -0.91 -19.35
C GLU A 207 -7.42 -1.03 -20.83
N THR A 208 -6.35 -1.76 -21.15
CA THR A 208 -5.89 -1.96 -22.55
C THR A 208 -6.66 -3.05 -23.29
N GLY A 209 -7.58 -3.77 -22.64
CA GLY A 209 -8.38 -4.84 -23.24
C GLY A 209 -7.63 -6.15 -23.43
N GLN A 210 -6.47 -6.33 -22.79
CA GLN A 210 -5.82 -7.65 -22.72
C GLN A 210 -6.64 -8.62 -21.86
N PHE A 211 -7.33 -8.08 -20.84
CA PHE A 211 -8.37 -8.77 -20.10
C PHE A 211 -9.73 -8.08 -20.28
N ASP A 212 -10.79 -8.86 -20.27
CA ASP A 212 -12.15 -8.38 -20.33
C ASP A 212 -12.62 -7.92 -18.95
N ALA A 213 -12.08 -8.53 -17.85
CA ALA A 213 -12.38 -8.20 -16.47
C ALA A 213 -11.23 -8.59 -15.53
N GLY A 214 -11.31 -8.10 -14.28
CA GLY A 214 -10.39 -8.49 -13.21
C GLY A 214 -10.97 -8.24 -11.82
N ILE A 215 -10.44 -8.97 -10.83
CA ILE A 215 -10.79 -8.78 -9.42
C ILE A 215 -9.86 -7.74 -8.82
N PHE A 216 -10.46 -6.69 -8.25
CA PHE A 216 -9.78 -5.53 -7.69
C PHE A 216 -10.39 -5.12 -6.35
N TYR A 217 -9.69 -4.25 -5.64
CA TYR A 217 -10.31 -3.47 -4.59
C TYR A 217 -11.11 -2.31 -5.17
N ARG A 218 -12.21 -1.93 -4.53
CA ARG A 218 -13.10 -0.87 -5.00
C ARG A 218 -12.38 0.46 -5.25
N HIS A 219 -11.45 0.85 -4.37
CA HIS A 219 -10.70 2.10 -4.51
C HIS A 219 -9.84 2.15 -5.79
N GLU A 220 -9.27 1.02 -6.24
CA GLU A 220 -8.51 0.97 -7.51
C GLU A 220 -9.42 1.35 -8.68
N VAL A 221 -10.57 0.72 -8.77
CA VAL A 221 -11.47 0.90 -9.93
C VAL A 221 -12.16 2.26 -9.92
N VAL A 222 -12.43 2.83 -8.75
CA VAL A 222 -12.96 4.20 -8.59
C VAL A 222 -11.92 5.22 -9.08
N ALA A 223 -10.65 5.08 -8.66
CA ALA A 223 -9.56 5.97 -9.08
C ALA A 223 -9.29 5.93 -10.60
N HIS A 224 -9.59 4.80 -11.25
CA HIS A 224 -9.40 4.61 -12.69
C HIS A 224 -10.69 4.76 -13.52
N HIS A 225 -11.82 5.12 -12.88
CA HIS A 225 -13.12 5.28 -13.51
C HIS A 225 -13.58 4.05 -14.31
N LEU A 226 -13.17 2.85 -13.88
CA LEU A 226 -13.61 1.61 -14.51
C LEU A 226 -15.01 1.22 -14.02
N PRO A 227 -15.89 0.73 -14.91
CA PRO A 227 -17.14 0.12 -14.47
C PRO A 227 -16.87 -1.20 -13.77
N TYR A 228 -17.71 -1.53 -12.78
CA TYR A 228 -17.52 -2.73 -11.97
C TYR A 228 -18.86 -3.34 -11.51
N VAL A 229 -18.79 -4.63 -11.21
CA VAL A 229 -19.84 -5.41 -10.53
C VAL A 229 -19.52 -5.43 -9.04
N THR A 230 -20.45 -5.07 -8.19
CA THR A 230 -20.34 -5.23 -6.73
C THR A 230 -20.74 -6.66 -6.34
N PHE A 231 -20.04 -7.20 -5.35
CA PHE A 231 -20.40 -8.48 -4.74
C PHE A 231 -21.28 -8.25 -3.50
N PRO A 232 -22.11 -9.23 -3.12
CA PRO A 232 -22.83 -9.19 -1.84
C PRO A 232 -21.90 -8.93 -0.66
N PRO A 233 -22.35 -8.19 0.38
CA PRO A 233 -21.55 -7.91 1.57
C PRO A 233 -20.95 -9.16 2.24
N GLU A 234 -21.68 -10.28 2.17
CA GLU A 234 -21.29 -11.56 2.77
C GLU A 234 -20.05 -12.18 2.15
N ILE A 235 -19.66 -11.74 0.94
CA ILE A 235 -18.52 -12.36 0.21
C ILE A 235 -17.45 -11.38 -0.23
N ASN A 236 -17.69 -10.06 -0.18
CA ASN A 236 -16.79 -9.04 -0.73
C ASN A 236 -15.65 -8.61 0.21
N LEU A 237 -15.59 -9.13 1.42
CA LEU A 237 -14.61 -8.85 2.46
C LEU A 237 -14.53 -7.37 2.91
N GLY A 238 -15.60 -6.58 2.68
CA GLY A 238 -15.58 -5.14 2.98
C GLY A 238 -16.20 -4.76 4.33
N TYR A 239 -16.88 -5.66 5.02
CA TYR A 239 -17.77 -5.32 6.12
C TYR A 239 -17.42 -6.04 7.42
N PRO A 240 -17.06 -5.32 8.50
CA PRO A 240 -16.65 -5.92 9.79
C PRO A 240 -17.69 -6.86 10.41
N GLN A 241 -18.99 -6.59 10.22
CA GLN A 241 -20.06 -7.43 10.75
C GLN A 241 -20.08 -8.87 10.18
N PHE A 242 -19.43 -9.11 9.05
CA PHE A 242 -19.30 -10.43 8.44
C PHE A 242 -17.93 -11.09 8.71
N ALA A 243 -17.11 -10.57 9.64
CA ALA A 243 -15.78 -11.09 9.92
C ALA A 243 -15.77 -12.59 10.21
N ASN A 244 -16.73 -13.11 11.00
CA ASN A 244 -16.84 -14.53 11.30
C ASN A 244 -17.15 -15.37 10.06
N LEU A 245 -17.98 -14.87 9.16
CA LEU A 245 -18.30 -15.53 7.90
C LEU A 245 -17.08 -15.54 6.97
N TYR A 246 -16.37 -14.42 6.88
CA TYR A 246 -15.15 -14.33 6.07
C TYR A 246 -14.09 -15.32 6.55
N ALA A 247 -13.95 -15.52 7.87
CA ALA A 247 -12.99 -16.44 8.48
C ALA A 247 -13.23 -17.93 8.15
N GLU A 248 -14.37 -18.27 7.54
CA GLU A 248 -14.62 -19.62 7.03
C GLU A 248 -13.81 -19.94 5.76
N ALA A 249 -13.32 -18.93 5.04
CA ALA A 249 -12.39 -19.08 3.93
C ALA A 249 -10.95 -18.98 4.43
N SER A 250 -10.06 -19.77 3.85
CA SER A 250 -8.64 -19.74 4.22
C SER A 250 -7.73 -20.15 3.06
N TYR A 251 -6.47 -19.71 3.12
CA TYR A 251 -5.42 -20.06 2.17
C TYR A 251 -4.12 -20.34 2.91
N LYS A 252 -3.40 -21.39 2.51
CA LYS A 252 -2.09 -21.73 3.06
C LYS A 252 -1.00 -21.03 2.25
N LEU A 253 -0.30 -20.10 2.87
CA LEU A 253 0.85 -19.43 2.27
C LEU A 253 2.01 -20.39 1.99
N PRO A 254 2.93 -20.07 1.09
CA PRO A 254 4.15 -20.87 0.86
C PRO A 254 5.00 -21.05 2.12
N SER A 255 4.95 -20.15 3.08
CA SER A 255 5.57 -20.27 4.40
C SER A 255 5.01 -21.41 5.25
N GLY A 256 3.87 -22.01 4.85
CA GLY A 256 3.12 -23.01 5.62
C GLY A 256 2.06 -22.40 6.54
N GLU A 257 2.04 -21.11 6.70
CA GLU A 257 1.07 -20.37 7.49
C GLU A 257 -0.31 -20.33 6.81
N GLN A 258 -1.37 -20.44 7.62
CA GLN A 258 -2.75 -20.37 7.13
C GLN A 258 -3.31 -18.97 7.39
N VAL A 259 -3.59 -18.21 6.32
CA VAL A 259 -4.34 -16.96 6.39
C VAL A 259 -5.83 -17.25 6.27
N LYS A 260 -6.64 -16.52 7.04
CA LYS A 260 -8.11 -16.60 7.03
C LYS A 260 -8.70 -15.35 6.42
N GLY A 261 -9.90 -15.48 5.88
CA GLY A 261 -10.67 -14.35 5.40
C GLY A 261 -11.00 -13.39 6.55
N ALA A 262 -10.86 -12.10 6.27
CA ALA A 262 -11.13 -11.02 7.21
C ALA A 262 -11.55 -9.76 6.42
N PRO A 263 -12.13 -8.74 7.08
CA PRO A 263 -12.35 -7.44 6.44
C PRO A 263 -11.05 -6.86 5.88
N ILE A 264 -11.14 -6.23 4.71
CA ILE A 264 -9.99 -5.62 4.03
C ILE A 264 -9.61 -4.33 4.76
N ILE A 265 -8.48 -4.35 5.43
CA ILE A 265 -7.93 -3.23 6.20
C ILE A 265 -6.52 -2.94 5.71
N PHE A 266 -6.26 -1.69 5.37
CA PHE A 266 -4.92 -1.19 5.09
C PHE A 266 -4.26 -0.73 6.37
N THR A 267 -2.97 -1.00 6.47
CA THR A 267 -2.15 -0.65 7.64
C THR A 267 -0.95 0.18 7.24
N ILE A 268 -0.49 1.03 8.14
CA ILE A 268 0.72 1.82 8.02
C ILE A 268 1.63 1.59 9.20
N THR A 269 2.95 1.50 8.95
CA THR A 269 3.96 1.35 10.01
C THR A 269 5.26 2.04 9.62
N ILE A 270 6.08 2.32 10.63
CA ILE A 270 7.46 2.78 10.50
C ILE A 270 8.36 1.60 10.87
N PRO A 271 9.06 0.96 9.92
CA PRO A 271 9.99 -0.13 10.22
C PRO A 271 11.14 0.32 11.12
N GLY A 272 11.70 -0.61 11.92
CA GLY A 272 12.85 -0.32 12.77
C GLY A 272 14.13 0.07 12.02
N THR A 273 14.16 -0.14 10.71
CA THR A 273 15.27 0.24 9.79
C THR A 273 15.12 1.66 9.23
N VAL A 274 14.19 2.46 9.74
CA VAL A 274 13.90 3.82 9.27
C VAL A 274 15.17 4.70 9.25
N SER A 275 15.39 5.37 8.11
CA SER A 275 16.53 6.29 7.91
C SER A 275 16.16 7.75 8.18
N HIS A 276 14.90 8.13 7.93
CA HIS A 276 14.40 9.50 8.06
C HIS A 276 13.20 9.55 9.03
N PRO A 277 13.41 9.33 10.34
CA PRO A 277 12.32 9.15 11.32
C PRO A 277 11.36 10.33 11.39
N ALA A 278 11.85 11.58 11.30
CA ALA A 278 10.99 12.77 11.33
C ALA A 278 10.09 12.87 10.08
N ALA A 279 10.61 12.55 8.90
CA ALA A 279 9.83 12.53 7.66
C ALA A 279 8.82 11.37 7.66
N ALA A 280 9.21 10.20 8.19
CA ALA A 280 8.34 9.04 8.35
C ALA A 280 7.16 9.34 9.30
N GLU A 281 7.43 9.96 10.44
CA GLU A 281 6.40 10.38 11.40
C GLU A 281 5.43 11.40 10.78
N ALA A 282 5.96 12.40 10.06
CA ALA A 282 5.15 13.39 9.35
C ALA A 282 4.26 12.73 8.28
N PHE A 283 4.80 11.73 7.54
CA PHE A 283 4.04 10.99 6.54
C PHE A 283 2.94 10.13 7.16
N ALA A 284 3.26 9.35 8.19
CA ALA A 284 2.28 8.52 8.88
C ALA A 284 1.15 9.38 9.49
N ARG A 285 1.49 10.52 10.10
CA ARG A 285 0.50 11.48 10.61
C ARG A 285 -0.38 12.02 9.49
N PHE A 286 0.22 12.45 8.37
CA PHE A 286 -0.51 12.94 7.22
C PHE A 286 -1.52 11.89 6.72
N MET A 287 -1.10 10.64 6.51
CA MET A 287 -1.97 9.58 6.03
C MET A 287 -3.13 9.29 6.96
N LEU A 288 -2.88 9.15 8.27
CA LEU A 288 -3.91 8.89 9.28
C LEU A 288 -4.87 10.08 9.48
N SER A 289 -4.45 11.31 9.15
CA SER A 289 -5.31 12.50 9.22
C SER A 289 -6.05 12.81 7.91
N SER A 290 -5.78 12.08 6.82
CA SER A 290 -6.27 12.38 5.47
C SER A 290 -7.50 11.54 5.08
N THR A 291 -8.40 11.22 6.02
CA THR A 291 -9.57 10.37 5.78
C THR A 291 -10.40 10.83 4.58
N LYS A 292 -10.72 12.12 4.48
CA LYS A 292 -11.49 12.66 3.35
C LYS A 292 -10.80 12.46 2.01
N LEU A 293 -9.48 12.70 1.97
CA LEU A 293 -8.70 12.50 0.75
C LEU A 293 -8.64 11.02 0.35
N LEU A 294 -8.53 10.11 1.34
CA LEU A 294 -8.62 8.66 1.09
C LEU A 294 -10.01 8.27 0.54
N GLU A 295 -11.10 8.85 1.07
CA GLU A 295 -12.46 8.61 0.59
C GLU A 295 -12.65 9.09 -0.86
N GLU A 296 -12.04 10.22 -1.27
CA GLU A 296 -12.05 10.71 -2.65
C GLU A 296 -11.41 9.69 -3.62
N PHE A 297 -10.41 8.94 -3.16
CA PHE A 297 -9.84 7.80 -3.90
C PHE A 297 -10.65 6.51 -3.76
N GLY A 298 -11.80 6.50 -3.10
CA GLY A 298 -12.70 5.35 -3.01
C GLY A 298 -12.39 4.39 -1.88
N PHE A 299 -11.51 4.73 -0.94
CA PHE A 299 -11.32 3.97 0.31
C PHE A 299 -12.53 4.15 1.24
N GLY A 300 -12.73 3.21 2.14
CA GLY A 300 -13.66 3.34 3.25
C GLY A 300 -12.97 3.92 4.48
N ALA A 301 -13.66 4.83 5.18
CA ALA A 301 -13.22 5.33 6.48
C ALA A 301 -13.30 4.24 7.55
N ILE A 302 -12.33 4.24 8.46
CA ILE A 302 -12.31 3.37 9.64
C ILE A 302 -11.81 4.13 10.86
N GLU A 303 -12.11 3.62 12.04
CA GLU A 303 -11.45 4.03 13.25
C GLU A 303 -10.01 3.47 13.25
N HIS A 304 -9.03 4.35 13.51
CA HIS A 304 -7.63 3.94 13.56
C HIS A 304 -7.33 3.20 14.85
N GLN A 305 -6.75 2.02 14.72
CA GLN A 305 -6.32 1.18 15.83
C GLN A 305 -4.83 0.90 15.73
N VAL A 306 -4.12 0.97 16.85
CA VAL A 306 -2.72 0.53 16.93
C VAL A 306 -2.67 -0.89 17.47
N VAL A 307 -1.93 -1.74 16.77
CA VAL A 307 -1.62 -3.12 17.13
C VAL A 307 -0.12 -3.25 17.36
N GLY A 308 0.28 -3.99 18.40
CA GLY A 308 1.67 -4.19 18.79
C GLY A 308 2.13 -3.28 19.93
N ASP A 309 3.42 -2.94 19.95
CA ASP A 309 4.06 -2.18 21.02
C ASP A 309 3.72 -0.68 20.94
N ARG A 310 2.81 -0.26 21.79
CA ARG A 310 2.35 1.15 21.86
C ARG A 310 3.46 2.13 22.31
N GLU A 311 4.44 1.67 23.05
CA GLU A 311 5.54 2.53 23.50
C GLU A 311 6.46 2.92 22.34
N LYS A 312 6.54 2.07 21.32
CA LYS A 312 7.29 2.31 20.09
C LYS A 312 6.57 3.21 19.07
N VAL A 313 5.28 3.48 19.28
CA VAL A 313 4.54 4.41 18.42
C VAL A 313 5.03 5.83 18.69
N PRO A 314 5.41 6.62 17.68
CA PRO A 314 5.78 8.02 17.84
C PRO A 314 4.70 8.81 18.57
N ALA A 315 5.10 9.71 19.47
CA ALA A 315 4.17 10.46 20.32
C ALA A 315 3.11 11.20 19.51
N ALA A 316 3.48 11.80 18.39
CA ALA A 316 2.56 12.52 17.50
C ALA A 316 1.50 11.65 16.81
N LEU A 317 1.63 10.33 16.85
CA LEU A 317 0.66 9.39 16.27
C LEU A 317 -0.27 8.77 17.31
N ARG A 318 0.06 8.85 18.60
CA ARG A 318 -0.72 8.21 19.68
C ARG A 318 -2.11 8.79 19.80
N ASP A 319 -2.26 10.09 19.59
CA ASP A 319 -3.54 10.81 19.68
C ASP A 319 -4.51 10.46 18.53
N LEU A 320 -3.99 9.98 17.40
CA LEU A 320 -4.77 9.59 16.23
C LEU A 320 -5.37 8.17 16.33
N SER A 321 -4.98 7.41 17.36
CA SER A 321 -5.33 6.00 17.56
C SER A 321 -6.05 5.75 18.88
N SER A 322 -7.13 6.48 19.16
CA SER A 322 -7.89 6.41 20.43
C SER A 322 -8.77 5.14 20.59
N GLY A 323 -8.82 4.26 19.61
CA GLY A 323 -9.52 2.98 19.66
C GLY A 323 -8.69 1.92 20.41
N THR A 324 -9.09 1.56 21.63
CA THR A 324 -8.50 0.46 22.40
C THR A 324 -9.00 -0.90 21.89
N SER A 325 -8.19 -1.63 21.15
CA SER A 325 -8.33 -3.08 21.04
C SER A 325 -7.18 -3.73 21.80
N SER A 326 -7.44 -4.10 23.05
CA SER A 326 -6.64 -5.09 23.78
C SER A 326 -6.97 -6.48 23.20
N ARG A 327 -6.06 -7.08 22.47
CA ARG A 327 -6.03 -8.52 22.21
C ARG A 327 -4.97 -9.19 23.08
#